data_b5b6ec6bb70e893b02bc6ec857232030
#
_entry.id   b5b6ec6bb70e893b02bc6ec857232030
#
_cell.length_a   1.000
_cell.length_b   1.000
_cell.length_c   1.000
_cell.angle_alpha   90.00
_cell.angle_beta   90.00
_cell.angle_gamma   90.00
#
_symmetry.space_group_name_H-M   'P 1'
#
loop_
_entity.id
_entity.type
_entity.pdbx_description
1 polymer ?
#
loop_
_entity_poly.entity_id
_entity_poly.type
_entity_poly.pdbx_seq_one_letter_code
_entity_poly.pdbx_strand_id
1 'polypeptide(L)'
;DSVQGAAPGRPGDAGHGGPVGRPPAAPAGTALATAAPEEAPAAEAPDQPPGPQDVPAAEPRDEGSDRQDAPEADAPGMGRRQFVARVLAGTAVAVATGTVANGAHTVLRGPTTKRVTVPLAKLPRSAHGYRIAVVSDIHLGPTLGRAHAQRIVDAVNATQPDLIAVVGDLVDGSVENLGPAAEPLARLRARHGSFFVTGNHEYFSGAEQWVDEVRDLGMRPLRNERVEIAAGFDLAGVNDVAGANYGDGPDFVRALGDRDRSRTAVLLAHQPVMIHDAVRHGVDLQLSGHTHGGQMWPGNFLAELANPTVEGLERYGDTQLYVSRGAGAWGPPVRVGAPSDITVVQLASRDA
;
A
#
# COMPACT_ATOMS: atom_id res chain seq x y z
N ASP A 1 44.45 -42.69 -50.63
CA ASP A 1 43.73 -42.61 -51.93
C ASP A 1 42.58 -41.61 -51.73
N SER A 2 42.78 -40.29 -52.02
CA SER A 2 42.54 -39.66 -53.33
C SER A 2 41.02 -39.68 -53.69
N VAL A 3 40.28 -38.66 -54.00
CA VAL A 3 40.46 -37.43 -54.80
C VAL A 3 39.18 -36.62 -54.63
N GLN A 4 39.22 -35.29 -54.31
CA GLN A 4 38.81 -34.15 -55.14
C GLN A 4 37.42 -34.29 -55.83
N GLY A 5 36.53 -33.34 -55.80
CA GLY A 5 36.55 -31.90 -56.04
C GLY A 5 35.18 -31.37 -56.37
N ALA A 6 35.09 -30.10 -56.22
CA ALA A 6 34.57 -28.98 -57.00
C ALA A 6 33.13 -28.54 -56.82
N ALA A 7 32.97 -27.31 -56.34
CA ALA A 7 31.94 -26.35 -56.73
C ALA A 7 32.24 -25.82 -58.16
N PRO A 8 31.36 -25.04 -58.89
CA PRO A 8 30.49 -23.95 -58.41
C PRO A 8 29.19 -23.75 -59.26
N GLY A 9 28.37 -22.76 -58.90
CA GLY A 9 27.37 -22.19 -59.84
C GLY A 9 26.27 -21.35 -59.19
N ARG A 10 26.47 -20.04 -59.13
CA ARG A 10 25.44 -18.98 -59.25
C ARG A 10 25.31 -18.60 -60.72
N PRO A 11 24.28 -17.84 -61.25
CA PRO A 11 23.37 -16.87 -60.64
C PRO A 11 21.97 -16.82 -61.28
N GLY A 12 21.14 -15.80 -60.84
CA GLY A 12 20.01 -15.26 -61.57
C GLY A 12 18.79 -15.10 -60.67
N ASP A 13 18.44 -14.03 -60.19
CA ASP A 13 17.93 -12.67 -60.51
C ASP A 13 16.43 -12.63 -60.83
N ALA A 14 15.81 -11.62 -60.23
CA ALA A 14 14.58 -10.91 -60.57
C ALA A 14 13.19 -11.38 -60.06
N GLY A 15 12.59 -10.58 -59.14
CA GLY A 15 11.39 -9.95 -59.58
C GLY A 15 10.29 -9.72 -58.54
N HIS A 16 10.05 -8.44 -58.22
CA HIS A 16 8.77 -7.76 -57.87
C HIS A 16 8.11 -8.16 -56.57
N GLY A 17 8.09 -7.39 -55.49
CA GLY A 17 7.52 -6.05 -55.32
C GLY A 17 5.99 -6.06 -55.17
N GLY A 18 5.47 -6.09 -53.90
CA GLY A 18 4.11 -5.75 -53.60
C GLY A 18 3.98 -5.38 -52.13
N PRO A 19 3.37 -4.25 -51.73
CA PRO A 19 3.34 -3.77 -50.36
C PRO A 19 2.36 -4.58 -49.52
N VAL A 20 2.86 -5.16 -48.41
CA VAL A 20 2.02 -5.79 -47.38
C VAL A 20 1.33 -4.69 -46.60
N GLY A 21 0.00 -4.72 -46.63
CA GLY A 21 -0.88 -3.77 -45.99
C GLY A 21 -0.72 -3.73 -44.47
N ARG A 22 -0.65 -2.53 -43.96
CA ARG A 22 -0.67 -2.19 -42.55
C ARG A 22 -2.02 -2.59 -41.94
N PRO A 23 -2.07 -3.29 -40.78
CA PRO A 23 -3.33 -3.57 -40.09
C PRO A 23 -3.93 -2.25 -39.54
N PRO A 24 -5.29 -2.15 -39.44
CA PRO A 24 -5.95 -0.95 -38.98
C PRO A 24 -5.66 -0.68 -37.48
N ALA A 25 -5.48 0.60 -37.18
CA ALA A 25 -5.31 1.09 -35.82
C ALA A 25 -6.57 0.83 -34.98
N ALA A 26 -6.40 0.30 -33.80
CA ALA A 26 -7.45 0.20 -32.80
C ALA A 26 -7.87 1.60 -32.32
N PRO A 27 -9.16 1.82 -31.96
CA PRO A 27 -9.64 3.12 -31.52
C PRO A 27 -9.01 3.48 -30.18
N ALA A 28 -8.57 4.74 -30.08
CA ALA A 28 -8.04 5.33 -28.87
C ALA A 28 -9.10 5.31 -27.76
N GLY A 29 -8.85 4.51 -26.73
CA GLY A 29 -9.58 4.58 -25.48
C GLY A 29 -9.31 5.92 -24.81
N THR A 30 -10.35 6.63 -24.49
CA THR A 30 -10.34 7.91 -23.78
C THR A 30 -9.71 7.72 -22.41
N ALA A 31 -8.47 8.18 -22.23
CA ALA A 31 -7.85 8.29 -20.92
C ALA A 31 -8.60 9.37 -20.15
N LEU A 32 -9.26 8.98 -19.05
CA LEU A 32 -9.68 9.95 -18.04
C LEU A 32 -8.39 10.50 -17.40
N ALA A 33 -8.04 11.72 -17.79
CA ALA A 33 -7.05 12.51 -17.10
C ALA A 33 -7.63 12.86 -15.72
N THR A 34 -7.11 12.24 -14.66
CA THR A 34 -7.26 12.75 -13.30
C THR A 34 -6.43 14.02 -13.22
N ALA A 35 -7.11 15.16 -13.20
CA ALA A 35 -6.51 16.45 -12.96
C ALA A 35 -5.81 16.43 -11.60
N ALA A 36 -4.55 16.89 -11.56
CA ALA A 36 -3.86 17.25 -10.34
C ALA A 36 -4.69 18.32 -9.61
N PRO A 37 -4.74 18.31 -8.28
CA PRO A 37 -5.38 19.39 -7.55
C PRO A 37 -4.62 20.69 -7.80
N GLU A 38 -5.29 21.67 -8.36
CA GLU A 38 -4.87 23.05 -8.52
C GLU A 38 -4.57 23.61 -7.14
N GLU A 39 -3.38 24.19 -6.95
CA GLU A 39 -3.02 24.90 -5.74
C GLU A 39 -4.06 25.98 -5.46
N ALA A 40 -4.73 25.87 -4.32
CA ALA A 40 -5.60 26.93 -3.83
C ALA A 40 -4.76 28.18 -3.54
N PRO A 41 -5.20 29.39 -3.92
CA PRO A 41 -4.50 30.62 -3.61
C PRO A 41 -4.43 30.80 -2.08
N ALA A 42 -3.27 31.25 -1.62
CA ALA A 42 -3.01 31.56 -0.22
C ALA A 42 -4.09 32.51 0.31
N ALA A 43 -4.77 32.08 1.37
CA ALA A 43 -5.72 32.92 2.09
C ALA A 43 -4.95 34.09 2.73
N GLU A 44 -5.31 35.32 2.34
CA GLU A 44 -4.89 36.53 3.02
C GLU A 44 -5.28 36.45 4.49
N ALA A 45 -4.34 36.83 5.35
CA ALA A 45 -4.56 36.92 6.79
C ALA A 45 -5.63 37.98 7.08
N PRO A 46 -6.55 37.74 8.01
CA PRO A 46 -7.55 38.72 8.37
C PRO A 46 -6.90 39.93 9.06
N ASP A 47 -7.30 41.14 8.61
CA ASP A 47 -6.93 42.40 9.15
C ASP A 47 -7.15 42.48 10.68
N GLN A 48 -6.21 43.09 11.38
CA GLN A 48 -6.28 43.33 12.82
C GLN A 48 -7.46 44.28 13.12
N PRO A 49 -8.21 44.05 14.20
CA PRO A 49 -9.26 44.97 14.61
C PRO A 49 -8.62 46.30 15.11
N PRO A 50 -9.27 47.45 14.83
CA PRO A 50 -8.79 48.74 15.26
C PRO A 50 -8.75 48.86 16.79
N GLY A 51 -7.71 49.48 17.30
CA GLY A 51 -7.49 49.76 18.72
C GLY A 51 -8.60 50.62 19.33
N PRO A 52 -8.70 50.62 20.68
CA PRO A 52 -9.78 51.32 21.38
C PRO A 52 -9.71 52.83 21.15
N GLN A 53 -10.82 53.40 20.65
CA GLN A 53 -10.98 54.86 20.56
C GLN A 53 -11.36 55.42 21.93
N ASP A 54 -10.68 56.48 22.32
CA ASP A 54 -10.94 57.24 23.55
C ASP A 54 -12.40 57.78 23.56
N VAL A 55 -13.14 57.36 24.55
CA VAL A 55 -14.47 57.90 24.86
C VAL A 55 -14.30 58.93 25.99
N PRO A 56 -14.75 60.19 25.82
CA PRO A 56 -14.61 61.20 26.85
C PRO A 56 -15.50 60.87 28.06
N ALA A 57 -14.94 61.13 29.25
CA ALA A 57 -15.58 60.95 30.54
C ALA A 57 -16.83 61.84 30.69
N ALA A 58 -17.98 61.23 30.98
CA ALA A 58 -19.20 61.95 31.39
C ALA A 58 -19.21 62.12 32.90
N GLU A 59 -19.49 63.35 33.33
CA GLU A 59 -19.62 63.79 34.74
C GLU A 59 -20.75 63.05 35.49
N PRO A 60 -20.64 62.89 36.79
CA PRO A 60 -21.63 62.20 37.59
C PRO A 60 -22.88 63.09 37.84
N ARG A 61 -24.02 62.58 37.41
CA ARG A 61 -25.33 63.11 37.86
C ARG A 61 -25.74 62.39 39.14
N ASP A 62 -25.85 63.20 40.20
CA ASP A 62 -26.47 62.80 41.46
C ASP A 62 -28.00 62.75 41.26
N GLU A 63 -28.62 61.60 41.41
CA GLU A 63 -30.07 61.46 41.64
C GLU A 63 -30.39 60.26 42.52
N GLY A 64 -30.99 60.59 43.56
CA GLY A 64 -31.91 60.04 44.48
C GLY A 64 -32.18 58.55 44.52
N SER A 65 -31.99 58.01 45.70
CA SER A 65 -32.47 56.71 46.20
C SER A 65 -33.92 56.50 45.87
N ASP A 66 -34.20 55.46 45.04
CA ASP A 66 -35.40 54.66 45.08
C ASP A 66 -35.02 53.22 44.96
N ARG A 67 -35.01 52.53 46.12
CA ARG A 67 -34.87 51.06 46.14
C ARG A 67 -36.19 50.48 45.71
N GLN A 68 -36.34 50.18 44.42
CA GLN A 68 -37.34 49.20 43.98
C GLN A 68 -36.64 47.83 43.94
N ASP A 69 -37.22 46.88 44.69
CA ASP A 69 -36.82 45.48 44.63
C ASP A 69 -36.85 45.01 43.18
N ALA A 70 -35.65 44.85 42.59
CA ALA A 70 -35.53 44.16 41.31
C ALA A 70 -35.87 42.70 41.55
N PRO A 71 -36.78 42.07 40.75
CA PRO A 71 -36.98 40.64 40.81
C PRO A 71 -35.68 39.95 40.50
N GLU A 72 -35.23 39.04 41.35
CA GLU A 72 -34.19 38.09 41.08
C GLU A 72 -34.47 37.48 39.69
N ALA A 73 -33.63 37.87 38.70
CA ALA A 73 -33.69 37.26 37.39
C ALA A 73 -33.29 35.78 37.59
N ASP A 74 -34.29 34.91 37.62
CA ASP A 74 -34.08 33.46 37.48
C ASP A 74 -33.14 33.26 36.28
N ALA A 75 -31.97 32.75 36.53
CA ALA A 75 -31.03 32.37 35.46
C ALA A 75 -31.81 31.46 34.50
N PRO A 76 -31.87 31.78 33.17
CA PRO A 76 -32.71 31.02 32.27
C PRO A 76 -32.26 29.57 32.29
N GLY A 77 -33.08 28.72 32.93
CA GLY A 77 -32.89 27.29 32.98
C GLY A 77 -32.77 26.77 31.57
N MET A 78 -31.71 25.99 31.31
CA MET A 78 -31.45 25.42 29.99
C MET A 78 -32.66 24.65 29.48
N GLY A 79 -33.24 25.12 28.37
CA GLY A 79 -34.41 24.48 27.79
C GLY A 79 -34.18 23.00 27.50
N ARG A 80 -35.18 22.15 27.71
CA ARG A 80 -35.11 20.70 27.52
C ARG A 80 -34.48 20.32 26.17
N ARG A 81 -34.79 21.06 25.09
CA ARG A 81 -34.22 20.88 23.74
C ARG A 81 -32.72 21.16 23.69
N GLN A 82 -32.27 22.24 24.35
CA GLN A 82 -30.86 22.57 24.44
C GLN A 82 -30.06 21.55 25.26
N PHE A 83 -30.65 21.07 26.35
CA PHE A 83 -30.07 20.01 27.17
C PHE A 83 -29.84 18.74 26.34
N VAL A 84 -30.90 18.25 25.66
CA VAL A 84 -30.81 17.06 24.78
C VAL A 84 -29.79 17.26 23.66
N ALA A 85 -29.80 18.42 22.99
CA ALA A 85 -28.83 18.71 21.94
C ALA A 85 -27.38 18.70 22.44
N ARG A 86 -27.10 19.27 23.62
CA ARG A 86 -25.76 19.26 24.23
C ARG A 86 -25.33 17.86 24.66
N VAL A 87 -26.23 17.06 25.20
CA VAL A 87 -25.94 15.67 25.56
C VAL A 87 -25.62 14.85 24.31
N LEU A 88 -26.42 14.97 23.24
CA LEU A 88 -26.17 14.27 21.99
C LEU A 88 -24.82 14.72 21.36
N ALA A 89 -24.57 16.02 21.30
CA ALA A 89 -23.32 16.55 20.79
C ALA A 89 -22.11 16.09 21.62
N GLY A 90 -22.20 16.15 22.95
CA GLY A 90 -21.16 15.67 23.86
C GLY A 90 -20.90 14.17 23.71
N THR A 91 -21.95 13.36 23.55
CA THR A 91 -21.84 11.92 23.31
C THR A 91 -21.15 11.65 21.95
N ALA A 92 -21.57 12.35 20.90
CA ALA A 92 -20.96 12.20 19.56
C ALA A 92 -19.46 12.53 19.59
N VAL A 93 -19.07 13.63 20.25
CA VAL A 93 -17.66 14.02 20.42
C VAL A 93 -16.89 12.97 21.21
N ALA A 94 -17.46 12.47 22.32
CA ALA A 94 -16.79 11.44 23.13
C ALA A 94 -16.58 10.14 22.36
N VAL A 95 -17.59 9.68 21.59
CA VAL A 95 -17.48 8.49 20.74
C VAL A 95 -16.43 8.70 19.64
N ALA A 96 -16.47 9.84 18.94
CA ALA A 96 -15.49 10.13 17.88
C ALA A 96 -14.05 10.16 18.44
N THR A 97 -13.85 10.87 19.57
CA THR A 97 -12.53 10.95 20.24
C THR A 97 -12.05 9.57 20.68
N GLY A 98 -12.92 8.76 21.30
CA GLY A 98 -12.60 7.40 21.74
C GLY A 98 -12.22 6.49 20.56
N THR A 99 -12.95 6.60 19.45
CA THR A 99 -12.69 5.83 18.22
C THR A 99 -11.33 6.19 17.62
N VAL A 100 -11.04 7.49 17.46
CA VAL A 100 -9.76 7.97 16.92
C VAL A 100 -8.60 7.59 17.85
N ALA A 101 -8.74 7.78 19.16
CA ALA A 101 -7.72 7.41 20.14
C ALA A 101 -7.42 5.91 20.13
N ASN A 102 -8.45 5.06 20.06
CA ASN A 102 -8.29 3.61 19.93
C ASN A 102 -7.63 3.25 18.58
N GLY A 103 -8.04 3.89 17.48
CA GLY A 103 -7.46 3.68 16.16
C GLY A 103 -5.97 4.03 16.11
N ALA A 104 -5.58 5.16 16.72
CA ALA A 104 -4.17 5.55 16.85
C ALA A 104 -3.40 4.58 17.75
N HIS A 105 -3.96 4.19 18.90
CA HIS A 105 -3.33 3.23 19.80
C HIS A 105 -3.02 1.91 19.10
N THR A 106 -3.95 1.38 18.29
CA THR A 106 -3.75 0.10 17.56
C THR A 106 -2.62 0.16 16.55
N VAL A 107 -2.44 1.28 15.85
CA VAL A 107 -1.31 1.48 14.92
C VAL A 107 0.01 1.61 15.71
N LEU A 108 0.04 2.47 16.73
CA LEU A 108 1.24 2.78 17.48
C LEU A 108 1.79 1.59 18.28
N ARG A 109 0.94 0.66 18.72
CA ARG A 109 1.41 -0.57 19.38
C ARG A 109 2.06 -1.58 18.43
N GLY A 110 1.88 -1.42 17.11
CA GLY A 110 2.40 -2.31 16.06
C GLY A 110 1.38 -3.32 15.53
N PRO A 111 1.70 -3.95 14.39
CA PRO A 111 0.80 -4.86 13.69
C PRO A 111 0.54 -6.16 14.46
N THR A 112 -0.61 -6.75 14.22
CA THR A 112 -0.95 -8.09 14.71
C THR A 112 -0.52 -9.16 13.69
N THR A 113 -0.19 -10.37 14.14
CA THR A 113 0.16 -11.46 13.23
C THR A 113 -1.06 -12.33 12.92
N LYS A 114 -1.33 -12.54 11.63
CA LYS A 114 -2.34 -13.47 11.12
C LYS A 114 -1.70 -14.70 10.48
N ARG A 115 -2.45 -15.79 10.34
CA ARG A 115 -2.06 -16.97 9.59
C ARG A 115 -3.15 -17.34 8.60
N VAL A 116 -2.74 -17.62 7.36
CA VAL A 116 -3.64 -18.04 6.28
C VAL A 116 -3.01 -19.24 5.56
N THR A 117 -3.76 -20.31 5.39
CA THR A 117 -3.32 -21.49 4.61
C THR A 117 -3.85 -21.39 3.19
N VAL A 118 -2.96 -21.49 2.21
CA VAL A 118 -3.28 -21.37 0.78
C VAL A 118 -2.98 -22.71 0.08
N PRO A 119 -4.02 -23.45 -0.33
CA PRO A 119 -3.84 -24.70 -1.08
C PRO A 119 -3.51 -24.38 -2.55
N LEU A 120 -2.38 -24.90 -3.04
CA LEU A 120 -1.90 -24.72 -4.42
C LEU A 120 -1.78 -26.07 -5.12
N ALA A 121 -2.38 -26.17 -6.32
CA ALA A 121 -2.51 -27.44 -7.03
C ALA A 121 -1.16 -28.00 -7.52
N LYS A 122 -0.23 -27.12 -7.92
CA LYS A 122 1.09 -27.49 -8.45
C LYS A 122 2.20 -27.50 -7.39
N LEU A 123 1.85 -27.20 -6.13
CA LEU A 123 2.86 -27.15 -5.07
C LEU A 123 3.40 -28.53 -4.75
N PRO A 124 4.72 -28.77 -4.85
CA PRO A 124 5.29 -30.07 -4.49
C PRO A 124 5.15 -30.34 -2.98
N ARG A 125 5.08 -31.62 -2.60
CA ARG A 125 5.02 -32.04 -1.18
C ARG A 125 6.17 -31.47 -0.34
N SER A 126 7.35 -31.25 -0.92
CA SER A 126 8.53 -30.66 -0.26
C SER A 126 8.29 -29.22 0.22
N ALA A 127 7.35 -28.51 -0.40
CA ALA A 127 6.97 -27.15 -0.02
C ALA A 127 5.67 -27.09 0.83
N HIS A 128 5.08 -28.24 1.18
CA HIS A 128 3.93 -28.26 2.10
C HIS A 128 4.30 -27.68 3.47
N GLY A 129 3.51 -26.73 3.95
CA GLY A 129 3.77 -26.07 5.21
C GLY A 129 4.78 -24.92 5.13
N TYR A 130 5.28 -24.57 3.93
CA TYR A 130 6.20 -23.45 3.73
C TYR A 130 5.54 -22.13 4.11
N ARG A 131 6.24 -21.31 4.92
CA ARG A 131 5.71 -20.09 5.52
C ARG A 131 6.34 -18.85 4.91
N ILE A 132 5.51 -18.03 4.29
CA ILE A 132 5.88 -16.71 3.76
C ILE A 132 5.31 -15.64 4.70
N ALA A 133 6.17 -14.86 5.35
CA ALA A 133 5.72 -13.68 6.07
C ALA A 133 5.53 -12.53 5.07
N VAL A 134 4.29 -12.13 4.87
CA VAL A 134 3.90 -11.01 4.01
C VAL A 134 3.85 -9.74 4.85
N VAL A 135 4.66 -8.77 4.48
CA VAL A 135 4.72 -7.42 5.06
C VAL A 135 4.46 -6.43 3.94
N SER A 136 3.53 -5.51 4.12
CA SER A 136 3.20 -4.49 3.12
C SER A 136 2.84 -3.20 3.82
N ASP A 137 2.89 -2.08 3.10
CA ASP A 137 2.32 -0.80 3.55
C ASP A 137 2.85 -0.41 4.94
N ILE A 138 4.16 -0.37 5.09
CA ILE A 138 4.83 0.01 6.35
C ILE A 138 4.70 1.51 6.58
N HIS A 139 4.79 2.30 5.48
CA HIS A 139 4.71 3.76 5.49
C HIS A 139 5.59 4.40 6.56
N LEU A 140 6.89 4.09 6.54
CA LEU A 140 7.83 4.80 7.40
C LEU A 140 7.81 6.29 7.05
N GLY A 141 7.66 7.10 8.06
CA GLY A 141 7.50 8.53 7.95
C GLY A 141 7.76 9.24 9.28
N PRO A 142 7.48 10.53 9.38
CA PRO A 142 7.75 11.29 10.62
C PRO A 142 7.05 10.72 11.86
N THR A 143 5.88 10.10 11.70
CA THR A 143 5.10 9.53 12.81
C THR A 143 5.41 8.06 13.06
N LEU A 144 5.53 7.27 11.98
CA LEU A 144 5.85 5.85 12.02
C LEU A 144 7.32 5.64 11.67
N GLY A 145 8.21 5.98 12.60
CA GLY A 145 9.66 5.93 12.38
C GLY A 145 10.31 4.63 12.84
N ARG A 146 11.59 4.70 13.22
CA ARG A 146 12.46 3.60 13.62
C ARG A 146 11.84 2.62 14.63
N ALA A 147 11.13 3.14 15.64
CA ALA A 147 10.49 2.29 16.63
C ALA A 147 9.34 1.44 16.05
N HIS A 148 8.67 1.94 15.01
CA HIS A 148 7.65 1.19 14.27
C HIS A 148 8.30 0.08 13.44
N ALA A 149 9.36 0.39 12.67
CA ALA A 149 10.14 -0.59 11.93
C ALA A 149 10.66 -1.71 12.85
N GLN A 150 11.16 -1.36 14.06
CA GLN A 150 11.62 -2.35 15.04
C GLN A 150 10.50 -3.30 15.47
N ARG A 151 9.30 -2.78 15.78
CA ARG A 151 8.15 -3.63 16.16
C ARG A 151 7.74 -4.59 15.05
N ILE A 152 7.80 -4.12 13.78
CA ILE A 152 7.53 -4.98 12.62
C ILE A 152 8.57 -6.09 12.53
N VAL A 153 9.86 -5.77 12.62
CA VAL A 153 10.96 -6.75 12.60
C VAL A 153 10.81 -7.80 13.70
N ASP A 154 10.50 -7.36 14.92
CA ASP A 154 10.32 -8.26 16.05
C ASP A 154 9.13 -9.21 15.83
N ALA A 155 8.00 -8.67 15.31
CA ALA A 155 6.80 -9.44 15.01
C ALA A 155 7.05 -10.46 13.87
N VAL A 156 7.72 -10.05 12.78
CA VAL A 156 8.08 -10.94 11.67
C VAL A 156 8.99 -12.06 12.13
N ASN A 157 10.09 -11.72 12.81
CA ASN A 157 11.08 -12.69 13.27
C ASN A 157 10.49 -13.70 14.28
N ALA A 158 9.53 -13.26 15.13
CA ALA A 158 8.82 -14.14 16.05
C ALA A 158 8.00 -15.23 15.33
N THR A 159 7.61 -15.01 14.07
CA THR A 159 6.89 -16.03 13.27
C THR A 159 7.80 -17.12 12.72
N GLN A 160 9.12 -16.91 12.72
CA GLN A 160 10.13 -17.82 12.14
C GLN A 160 9.77 -18.23 10.71
N PRO A 161 9.64 -17.31 9.76
CA PRO A 161 9.22 -17.61 8.41
C PRO A 161 10.31 -18.33 7.61
N ASP A 162 9.92 -19.07 6.57
CA ASP A 162 10.87 -19.63 5.62
C ASP A 162 11.34 -18.56 4.60
N LEU A 163 10.48 -17.57 4.31
CA LEU A 163 10.73 -16.45 3.41
C LEU A 163 9.97 -15.23 3.91
N ILE A 164 10.54 -14.03 3.69
CA ILE A 164 9.87 -12.76 3.94
C ILE A 164 9.59 -12.09 2.60
N ALA A 165 8.35 -11.67 2.38
CA ALA A 165 7.91 -10.90 1.22
C ALA A 165 7.47 -9.50 1.67
N VAL A 166 8.27 -8.48 1.32
CA VAL A 166 7.92 -7.06 1.52
C VAL A 166 7.28 -6.56 0.24
N VAL A 167 5.97 -6.29 0.28
CA VAL A 167 5.14 -6.09 -0.90
C VAL A 167 4.76 -4.61 -1.06
N GLY A 168 5.79 -3.75 -1.16
CA GLY A 168 5.65 -2.33 -1.49
C GLY A 168 5.18 -1.43 -0.34
N ASP A 169 5.21 -0.14 -0.64
CA ASP A 169 4.85 0.97 0.24
C ASP A 169 5.58 0.94 1.59
N LEU A 170 6.91 0.85 1.48
CA LEU A 170 7.80 0.84 2.63
C LEU A 170 7.86 2.20 3.32
N VAL A 171 7.78 3.30 2.54
CA VAL A 171 8.15 4.65 2.96
C VAL A 171 7.29 5.75 2.37
N ASP A 172 7.23 6.90 3.09
CA ASP A 172 6.57 8.15 2.69
C ASP A 172 7.57 9.32 2.64
N GLY A 173 8.78 9.10 2.09
CA GLY A 173 9.80 10.13 1.94
C GLY A 173 11.15 9.58 1.49
N SER A 174 12.12 10.47 1.27
CA SER A 174 13.42 10.13 0.70
C SER A 174 14.29 9.26 1.62
N VAL A 175 15.23 8.54 1.04
CA VAL A 175 16.26 7.76 1.77
C VAL A 175 17.05 8.65 2.72
N GLU A 176 17.41 9.88 2.31
CA GLU A 176 18.13 10.83 3.15
C GLU A 176 17.43 11.08 4.49
N ASN A 177 16.10 11.19 4.46
CA ASN A 177 15.31 11.49 5.65
C ASN A 177 14.91 10.23 6.45
N LEU A 178 14.66 9.11 5.77
CA LEU A 178 14.04 7.93 6.37
C LEU A 178 14.94 6.68 6.40
N GLY A 179 16.11 6.70 5.78
CA GLY A 179 17.09 5.61 5.87
C GLY A 179 17.37 5.18 7.31
N PRO A 180 17.66 6.11 8.25
CA PRO A 180 17.84 5.76 9.65
C PRO A 180 16.61 5.12 10.32
N ALA A 181 15.41 5.44 9.84
CA ALA A 181 14.17 4.81 10.32
C ALA A 181 13.99 3.39 9.77
N ALA A 182 14.48 3.12 8.57
CA ALA A 182 14.42 1.82 7.90
C ALA A 182 15.50 0.83 8.39
N GLU A 183 16.60 1.30 9.00
CA GLU A 183 17.74 0.47 9.46
C GLU A 183 17.33 -0.81 10.24
N PRO A 184 16.29 -0.82 11.11
CA PRO A 184 15.88 -2.05 11.80
C PRO A 184 15.55 -3.20 10.84
N LEU A 185 15.09 -2.91 9.60
CA LEU A 185 14.74 -3.93 8.61
C LEU A 185 15.92 -4.82 8.19
N ALA A 186 17.15 -4.35 8.34
CA ALA A 186 18.36 -5.18 8.16
C ALA A 186 18.42 -6.40 9.11
N ARG A 187 17.59 -6.45 10.16
CA ARG A 187 17.50 -7.55 11.10
C ARG A 187 16.38 -8.56 10.80
N LEU A 188 15.70 -8.42 9.68
CA LEU A 188 14.75 -9.43 9.19
C LEU A 188 15.47 -10.76 8.94
N ARG A 189 14.86 -11.88 9.38
CA ARG A 189 15.47 -13.21 9.32
C ARG A 189 14.51 -14.24 8.76
N ALA A 190 14.90 -14.88 7.66
CA ALA A 190 14.21 -16.03 7.09
C ALA A 190 15.22 -17.00 6.45
N ARG A 191 14.85 -18.30 6.36
CA ARG A 191 15.72 -19.34 5.78
C ARG A 191 16.14 -19.03 4.35
N HIS A 192 15.22 -18.53 3.54
CA HIS A 192 15.44 -18.24 2.12
C HIS A 192 15.53 -16.74 1.82
N GLY A 193 15.73 -15.92 2.88
CA GLY A 193 15.93 -14.48 2.75
C GLY A 193 14.66 -13.66 2.68
N SER A 194 14.86 -12.36 2.44
CA SER A 194 13.82 -11.36 2.33
C SER A 194 13.79 -10.81 0.90
N PHE A 195 12.60 -10.67 0.33
CA PHE A 195 12.37 -10.17 -1.02
C PHE A 195 11.49 -8.93 -0.97
N PHE A 196 11.71 -8.03 -1.92
CA PHE A 196 11.01 -6.75 -1.99
C PHE A 196 10.49 -6.49 -3.40
N VAL A 197 9.32 -5.89 -3.51
CA VAL A 197 8.82 -5.24 -4.73
C VAL A 197 8.39 -3.82 -4.40
N THR A 198 8.48 -2.91 -5.36
CA THR A 198 8.04 -1.53 -5.20
C THR A 198 6.52 -1.44 -5.07
N GLY A 199 6.04 -0.50 -4.25
CA GLY A 199 4.70 0.03 -4.29
C GLY A 199 4.68 1.40 -4.98
N ASN A 200 3.53 2.06 -5.00
CA ASN A 200 3.41 3.38 -5.60
C ASN A 200 4.14 4.47 -4.79
N HIS A 201 4.27 4.30 -3.47
CA HIS A 201 4.96 5.28 -2.63
C HIS A 201 6.47 5.31 -2.85
N GLU A 202 7.10 4.23 -3.23
CA GLU A 202 8.51 4.25 -3.62
C GLU A 202 8.74 5.20 -4.81
N TYR A 203 7.82 5.24 -5.80
CA TYR A 203 7.95 6.14 -6.95
C TYR A 203 7.78 7.62 -6.57
N PHE A 204 7.00 7.92 -5.55
CA PHE A 204 6.88 9.28 -5.01
C PHE A 204 8.07 9.68 -4.13
N SER A 205 8.76 8.69 -3.56
CA SER A 205 9.83 8.85 -2.56
C SER A 205 11.24 8.70 -3.13
N GLY A 206 11.38 8.38 -4.43
CA GLY A 206 12.66 8.10 -5.09
C GLY A 206 12.94 6.59 -5.21
N ALA A 207 12.27 5.92 -6.16
CA ALA A 207 12.27 4.46 -6.28
C ALA A 207 13.67 3.85 -6.42
N GLU A 208 14.55 4.43 -7.24
CA GLU A 208 15.90 3.90 -7.44
C GLU A 208 16.72 3.92 -6.15
N GLN A 209 16.69 5.06 -5.43
CA GLN A 209 17.42 5.19 -4.16
C GLN A 209 16.88 4.21 -3.11
N TRP A 210 15.56 4.02 -3.05
CA TRP A 210 14.97 3.05 -2.12
C TRP A 210 15.26 1.61 -2.52
N VAL A 211 15.31 1.28 -3.80
CA VAL A 211 15.73 -0.04 -4.27
C VAL A 211 17.19 -0.32 -3.88
N ASP A 212 18.08 0.66 -3.96
CA ASP A 212 19.46 0.52 -3.49
C ASP A 212 19.53 0.38 -1.98
N GLU A 213 18.80 1.21 -1.22
CA GLU A 213 18.73 1.12 0.25
C GLU A 213 18.23 -0.24 0.73
N VAL A 214 17.18 -0.82 0.11
CA VAL A 214 16.69 -2.15 0.52
C VAL A 214 17.68 -3.26 0.21
N ARG A 215 18.56 -3.10 -0.80
CA ARG A 215 19.68 -4.04 -1.02
C ARG A 215 20.70 -3.94 0.10
N ASP A 216 21.04 -2.72 0.52
CA ASP A 216 21.98 -2.48 1.63
C ASP A 216 21.41 -2.99 2.96
N LEU A 217 20.09 -2.95 3.13
CA LEU A 217 19.37 -3.56 4.24
C LEU A 217 19.26 -5.11 4.14
N GLY A 218 19.84 -5.73 3.11
CA GLY A 218 19.89 -7.19 2.95
C GLY A 218 18.64 -7.83 2.35
N MET A 219 17.73 -7.05 1.78
CA MET A 219 16.59 -7.56 1.03
C MET A 219 16.93 -7.65 -0.47
N ARG A 220 16.34 -8.62 -1.18
CA ARG A 220 16.47 -8.76 -2.63
C ARG A 220 15.30 -8.11 -3.36
N PRO A 221 15.47 -6.97 -4.04
CA PRO A 221 14.43 -6.43 -4.91
C PRO A 221 14.18 -7.36 -6.10
N LEU A 222 12.92 -7.61 -6.42
CA LEU A 222 12.49 -8.31 -7.62
C LEU A 222 11.84 -7.29 -8.57
N ARG A 223 12.66 -6.71 -9.44
CA ARG A 223 12.22 -5.69 -10.41
C ARG A 223 11.92 -6.36 -11.75
N ASN A 224 10.69 -6.82 -11.91
CA ASN A 224 10.28 -7.62 -13.06
C ASN A 224 11.19 -8.86 -13.22
N GLU A 225 11.41 -9.56 -12.10
CA GLU A 225 12.35 -10.67 -11.99
C GLU A 225 11.71 -11.88 -11.29
N ARG A 226 12.31 -13.05 -11.51
CA ARG A 226 11.94 -14.31 -10.88
C ARG A 226 13.15 -15.00 -10.27
N VAL A 227 12.90 -15.70 -9.19
CA VAL A 227 13.87 -16.61 -8.56
C VAL A 227 13.23 -17.96 -8.31
N GLU A 228 14.02 -19.01 -8.46
CA GLU A 228 13.61 -20.34 -8.06
C GLU A 228 13.88 -20.56 -6.58
N ILE A 229 12.84 -20.89 -5.82
CA ILE A 229 12.99 -21.23 -4.41
C ILE A 229 13.31 -22.71 -4.29
N ALA A 230 14.33 -23.03 -3.48
CA ALA A 230 14.82 -24.41 -3.30
C ALA A 230 13.74 -25.39 -2.80
N ALA A 231 12.66 -24.89 -2.18
CA ALA A 231 11.51 -25.72 -1.79
C ALA A 231 10.69 -26.24 -2.98
N GLY A 232 10.92 -25.76 -4.22
CA GLY A 232 10.32 -26.29 -5.44
C GLY A 232 9.23 -25.42 -6.07
N PHE A 233 9.24 -24.11 -5.83
CA PHE A 233 8.34 -23.16 -6.49
C PHE A 233 9.10 -21.92 -6.96
N ASP A 234 8.48 -21.14 -7.82
CA ASP A 234 9.03 -19.89 -8.34
C ASP A 234 8.45 -18.70 -7.58
N LEU A 235 9.31 -17.76 -7.17
CA LEU A 235 8.93 -16.47 -6.63
C LEU A 235 9.25 -15.40 -7.67
N ALA A 236 8.23 -14.73 -8.17
CA ALA A 236 8.37 -13.61 -9.09
C ALA A 236 7.97 -12.30 -8.41
N GLY A 237 8.51 -11.19 -8.87
CA GLY A 237 8.10 -9.85 -8.48
C GLY A 237 7.97 -8.96 -9.70
N VAL A 238 6.96 -8.11 -9.71
CA VAL A 238 6.79 -7.06 -10.72
C VAL A 238 6.81 -5.70 -10.06
N ASN A 239 7.28 -4.70 -10.79
CA ASN A 239 7.23 -3.31 -10.38
C ASN A 239 5.78 -2.85 -10.25
N ASP A 240 5.54 -1.82 -9.46
CA ASP A 240 4.21 -1.24 -9.31
C ASP A 240 3.71 -0.56 -10.60
N VAL A 241 2.39 -0.48 -10.76
CA VAL A 241 1.76 0.19 -11.92
C VAL A 241 2.11 1.67 -11.99
N ALA A 242 2.38 2.33 -10.86
CA ALA A 242 2.84 3.72 -10.83
C ALA A 242 4.17 3.91 -11.55
N GLY A 243 5.01 2.88 -11.58
CA GLY A 243 6.27 2.86 -12.31
C GLY A 243 6.13 3.12 -13.80
N ALA A 244 4.96 2.84 -14.39
CA ALA A 244 4.71 3.11 -15.81
C ALA A 244 4.89 4.59 -16.18
N ASN A 245 4.59 5.50 -15.26
CA ASN A 245 4.79 6.95 -15.45
C ASN A 245 6.26 7.35 -15.49
N TYR A 246 7.15 6.46 -15.05
CA TYR A 246 8.61 6.65 -14.99
C TYR A 246 9.37 5.74 -15.97
N GLY A 247 8.66 5.03 -16.85
CA GLY A 247 9.26 4.06 -17.77
C GLY A 247 9.73 2.76 -17.08
N ASP A 248 9.27 2.49 -15.87
CA ASP A 248 9.65 1.36 -14.99
C ASP A 248 8.41 0.60 -14.49
N GLY A 249 7.40 0.43 -15.36
CA GLY A 249 6.17 -0.27 -15.03
C GLY A 249 6.33 -1.78 -14.89
N PRO A 250 5.23 -2.50 -14.56
CA PRO A 250 5.23 -3.95 -14.44
C PRO A 250 5.45 -4.62 -15.80
N ASP A 251 6.36 -5.59 -15.84
CA ASP A 251 6.64 -6.43 -17.01
C ASP A 251 6.52 -7.92 -16.63
N PHE A 252 5.33 -8.45 -16.84
CA PHE A 252 5.02 -9.85 -16.55
C PHE A 252 5.71 -10.83 -17.50
N VAL A 253 6.01 -10.41 -18.74
CA VAL A 253 6.72 -11.26 -19.70
C VAL A 253 8.16 -11.45 -19.26
N ARG A 254 8.82 -10.38 -18.84
CA ARG A 254 10.18 -10.44 -18.30
C ARG A 254 10.24 -11.27 -17.02
N ALA A 255 9.27 -11.09 -16.11
CA ALA A 255 9.24 -11.78 -14.84
C ALA A 255 8.87 -13.27 -14.95
N LEU A 256 8.01 -13.66 -15.91
CA LEU A 256 7.36 -14.97 -15.91
C LEU A 256 7.43 -15.70 -17.25
N GLY A 257 7.88 -15.06 -18.35
CA GLY A 257 7.73 -15.59 -19.70
C GLY A 257 8.50 -16.87 -19.99
N ASP A 258 9.66 -17.04 -19.37
CA ASP A 258 10.59 -18.17 -19.57
C ASP A 258 10.46 -19.28 -18.52
N ARG A 259 9.50 -19.18 -17.59
CA ARG A 259 9.37 -20.15 -16.50
C ARG A 259 8.81 -21.51 -16.94
N ASP A 260 9.12 -22.54 -16.22
CA ASP A 260 8.41 -23.83 -16.29
C ASP A 260 7.01 -23.69 -15.68
N ARG A 261 5.97 -23.75 -16.53
CA ARG A 261 4.58 -23.57 -16.11
C ARG A 261 4.01 -24.74 -15.29
N SER A 262 4.71 -25.86 -15.23
CA SER A 262 4.35 -26.98 -14.34
C SER A 262 4.68 -26.68 -12.88
N ARG A 263 5.60 -25.76 -12.62
CA ARG A 263 5.97 -25.32 -11.27
C ARG A 263 4.97 -24.30 -10.75
N THR A 264 4.73 -24.33 -9.44
CA THR A 264 3.97 -23.29 -8.75
C THR A 264 4.67 -21.93 -8.90
N ALA A 265 3.92 -20.89 -9.26
CA ALA A 265 4.38 -19.50 -9.29
C ALA A 265 3.68 -18.67 -8.21
N VAL A 266 4.48 -18.07 -7.32
CA VAL A 266 4.04 -17.06 -6.36
C VAL A 266 4.52 -15.70 -6.87
N LEU A 267 3.62 -14.74 -7.01
CA LEU A 267 3.90 -13.39 -7.50
C LEU A 267 3.79 -12.37 -6.36
N LEU A 268 4.79 -11.53 -6.23
CA LEU A 268 4.72 -10.31 -5.44
C LEU A 268 4.33 -9.16 -6.37
N ALA A 269 3.21 -8.52 -6.08
CA ALA A 269 2.69 -7.38 -6.85
C ALA A 269 1.91 -6.48 -5.89
N HIS A 270 2.36 -5.23 -5.70
CA HIS A 270 1.82 -4.38 -4.65
C HIS A 270 0.31 -4.15 -4.79
N GLN A 271 -0.18 -3.76 -5.97
CA GLN A 271 -1.59 -3.46 -6.16
C GLN A 271 -2.42 -4.69 -6.56
N PRO A 272 -3.58 -4.93 -5.92
CA PRO A 272 -4.47 -6.06 -6.22
C PRO A 272 -4.96 -6.10 -7.66
N VAL A 273 -5.08 -4.95 -8.33
CA VAL A 273 -5.55 -4.84 -9.72
C VAL A 273 -4.69 -5.65 -10.71
N MET A 274 -3.43 -5.93 -10.37
CA MET A 274 -2.52 -6.74 -11.18
C MET A 274 -2.95 -8.23 -11.28
N ILE A 275 -3.97 -8.66 -10.52
CA ILE A 275 -4.48 -10.03 -10.56
C ILE A 275 -4.92 -10.45 -11.97
N HIS A 276 -5.43 -9.52 -12.77
CA HIS A 276 -5.87 -9.84 -14.12
C HIS A 276 -4.70 -10.23 -15.03
N ASP A 277 -3.53 -9.60 -14.85
CA ASP A 277 -2.29 -9.99 -15.53
C ASP A 277 -1.73 -11.28 -14.98
N ALA A 278 -1.74 -11.46 -13.66
CA ALA A 278 -1.30 -12.68 -13.00
C ALA A 278 -2.06 -13.91 -13.53
N VAL A 279 -3.38 -13.81 -13.69
CA VAL A 279 -4.23 -14.86 -14.28
C VAL A 279 -3.78 -15.18 -15.71
N ARG A 280 -3.57 -14.17 -16.56
CA ARG A 280 -3.11 -14.36 -17.96
C ARG A 280 -1.76 -15.06 -18.05
N HIS A 281 -0.89 -14.82 -17.07
CA HIS A 281 0.44 -15.44 -17.02
C HIS A 281 0.48 -16.76 -16.22
N GLY A 282 -0.68 -17.26 -15.74
CA GLY A 282 -0.82 -18.54 -15.06
C GLY A 282 -0.11 -18.59 -13.71
N VAL A 283 -0.13 -17.49 -12.98
CA VAL A 283 0.32 -17.39 -11.57
C VAL A 283 -0.63 -18.22 -10.70
N ASP A 284 -0.10 -18.90 -9.70
CA ASP A 284 -0.92 -19.70 -8.78
C ASP A 284 -1.35 -18.91 -7.54
N LEU A 285 -0.49 -17.98 -7.08
CA LEU A 285 -0.76 -17.11 -5.94
C LEU A 285 -0.14 -15.73 -6.17
N GLN A 286 -0.95 -14.67 -6.07
CA GLN A 286 -0.48 -13.29 -5.97
C GLN A 286 -0.57 -12.82 -4.52
N LEU A 287 0.49 -12.15 -4.03
CA LEU A 287 0.56 -11.48 -2.72
C LEU A 287 0.59 -9.98 -2.94
N SER A 288 -0.36 -9.27 -2.34
CA SER A 288 -0.57 -7.81 -2.51
C SER A 288 -0.83 -7.09 -1.19
N GLY A 289 -0.75 -5.76 -1.24
CA GLY A 289 -1.11 -4.81 -0.19
C GLY A 289 -1.96 -3.67 -0.73
N HIS A 290 -1.50 -2.42 -0.56
CA HIS A 290 -2.03 -1.19 -1.14
C HIS A 290 -3.35 -0.68 -0.55
N THR A 291 -4.30 -1.53 -0.28
CA THR A 291 -5.68 -1.16 0.05
C THR A 291 -5.86 -0.74 1.50
N HIS A 292 -4.95 -1.13 2.37
CA HIS A 292 -5.05 -0.98 3.83
C HIS A 292 -6.33 -1.60 4.46
N GLY A 293 -7.09 -2.42 3.70
CA GLY A 293 -8.44 -2.84 4.09
C GLY A 293 -9.40 -1.65 4.20
N GLY A 294 -9.15 -0.56 3.46
CA GLY A 294 -9.85 0.71 3.54
C GLY A 294 -9.45 1.60 4.71
N GLN A 295 -8.47 1.20 5.51
CA GLN A 295 -7.85 1.89 6.67
C GLN A 295 -8.83 2.43 7.73
N MET A 296 -9.81 3.25 7.33
CA MET A 296 -10.81 3.84 8.22
C MET A 296 -12.21 3.60 7.67
N TRP A 297 -13.03 2.87 8.42
CA TRP A 297 -14.44 2.75 8.10
C TRP A 297 -15.09 4.14 8.01
N PRO A 298 -15.89 4.46 6.97
CA PRO A 298 -16.38 3.60 5.89
C PRO A 298 -15.53 3.58 4.61
N GLY A 299 -14.23 3.92 4.66
CA GLY A 299 -13.32 3.96 3.51
C GLY A 299 -13.16 2.62 2.78
N ASN A 300 -13.47 1.49 3.43
CA ASN A 300 -13.49 0.19 2.77
C ASN A 300 -14.41 0.14 1.56
N PHE A 301 -15.56 0.82 1.58
CA PHE A 301 -16.48 0.87 0.43
C PHE A 301 -15.89 1.62 -0.76
N LEU A 302 -15.06 2.65 -0.51
CA LEU A 302 -14.35 3.36 -1.59
C LEU A 302 -13.20 2.48 -2.14
N ALA A 303 -12.50 1.77 -1.28
CA ALA A 303 -11.46 0.84 -1.69
C ALA A 303 -12.02 -0.31 -2.56
N GLU A 304 -13.21 -0.82 -2.25
CA GLU A 304 -13.93 -1.85 -3.03
C GLU A 304 -14.30 -1.37 -4.45
N LEU A 305 -14.53 -0.08 -4.65
CA LEU A 305 -14.82 0.46 -5.98
C LEU A 305 -13.58 0.51 -6.89
N ALA A 306 -12.39 0.61 -6.30
CA ALA A 306 -11.12 0.76 -7.02
C ALA A 306 -10.30 -0.54 -7.12
N ASN A 307 -10.59 -1.52 -6.28
CA ASN A 307 -9.79 -2.74 -6.20
C ASN A 307 -10.67 -4.00 -6.31
N PRO A 308 -10.21 -5.03 -7.01
CA PRO A 308 -10.96 -6.28 -7.16
C PRO A 308 -11.13 -7.03 -5.83
N THR A 309 -10.15 -6.90 -4.92
CA THR A 309 -10.15 -7.43 -3.56
C THR A 309 -9.56 -6.39 -2.62
N VAL A 310 -10.20 -6.12 -1.49
CA VAL A 310 -9.73 -5.13 -0.50
C VAL A 310 -8.89 -5.79 0.59
N GLU A 311 -9.19 -7.02 0.98
CA GLU A 311 -8.43 -7.77 1.98
C GLU A 311 -8.73 -9.26 1.94
N GLY A 312 -7.78 -10.06 2.44
CA GLY A 312 -7.99 -11.50 2.59
C GLY A 312 -7.64 -12.31 1.34
N LEU A 313 -8.13 -13.53 1.29
CA LEU A 313 -7.85 -14.51 0.23
C LEU A 313 -9.05 -14.67 -0.68
N GLU A 314 -8.87 -14.41 -1.97
CA GLU A 314 -9.88 -14.60 -3.00
C GLU A 314 -9.33 -15.41 -4.19
N ARG A 315 -10.25 -15.94 -5.04
CA ARG A 315 -9.89 -16.76 -6.19
C ARG A 315 -10.35 -16.11 -7.49
N TYR A 316 -9.42 -16.04 -8.45
CA TYR A 316 -9.62 -15.53 -9.80
C TYR A 316 -9.24 -16.64 -10.82
N GLY A 317 -10.21 -17.44 -11.23
CA GLY A 317 -9.94 -18.63 -12.02
C GLY A 317 -9.06 -19.64 -11.25
N ASP A 318 -7.89 -19.97 -11.80
CA ASP A 318 -6.92 -20.86 -11.14
C ASP A 318 -5.92 -20.11 -10.24
N THR A 319 -5.90 -18.79 -10.27
CA THR A 319 -5.04 -17.93 -9.45
C THR A 319 -5.73 -17.56 -8.14
N GLN A 320 -5.00 -17.59 -7.04
CA GLN A 320 -5.44 -17.02 -5.77
C GLN A 320 -4.77 -15.67 -5.54
N LEU A 321 -5.51 -14.72 -4.99
CA LEU A 321 -5.03 -13.41 -4.58
C LEU A 321 -5.15 -13.30 -3.06
N TYR A 322 -4.05 -12.99 -2.39
CA TYR A 322 -4.07 -12.58 -0.99
C TYR A 322 -3.72 -11.11 -0.87
N VAL A 323 -4.58 -10.32 -0.23
CA VAL A 323 -4.38 -8.90 0.04
C VAL A 323 -4.20 -8.67 1.53
N SER A 324 -3.03 -8.14 1.92
CA SER A 324 -2.71 -7.73 3.28
C SER A 324 -3.36 -6.38 3.59
N ARG A 325 -3.74 -6.17 4.85
CA ARG A 325 -4.15 -4.84 5.33
C ARG A 325 -2.98 -3.89 5.55
N GLY A 326 -1.74 -4.39 5.46
CA GLY A 326 -0.54 -3.61 5.71
C GLY A 326 -0.18 -3.46 7.19
N ALA A 327 1.11 -3.21 7.42
CA ALA A 327 1.69 -3.16 8.76
C ALA A 327 1.67 -1.77 9.41
N GLY A 328 1.62 -0.70 8.60
CA GLY A 328 1.57 0.69 9.03
C GLY A 328 0.23 1.37 8.81
N ALA A 329 0.27 2.63 8.45
CA ALA A 329 -0.90 3.44 8.08
C ALA A 329 -0.42 4.59 7.18
N TRP A 330 -1.16 4.86 6.13
CA TRP A 330 -0.93 6.02 5.27
C TRP A 330 -1.56 7.27 5.88
N GLY A 331 -0.82 8.40 5.88
CA GLY A 331 -1.26 9.66 6.46
C GLY A 331 -1.35 9.62 7.99
N PRO A 332 -2.47 10.02 8.61
CA PRO A 332 -2.61 9.94 10.06
C PRO A 332 -2.50 8.49 10.55
N PRO A 333 -1.75 8.21 11.65
CA PRO A 333 -1.56 6.85 12.16
C PRO A 333 -2.81 6.36 12.90
N VAL A 334 -3.93 6.29 12.18
CA VAL A 334 -5.24 5.88 12.69
C VAL A 334 -5.85 4.82 11.80
N ARG A 335 -6.32 3.73 12.41
CA ARG A 335 -7.09 2.68 11.72
C ARG A 335 -8.38 2.38 12.46
N VAL A 336 -9.50 2.37 11.73
CA VAL A 336 -10.83 2.08 12.29
C VAL A 336 -11.48 0.99 11.44
N GLY A 337 -11.75 -0.16 12.05
CA GLY A 337 -12.34 -1.32 11.36
C GLY A 337 -11.35 -2.19 10.58
N ALA A 338 -10.16 -1.68 10.26
CA ALA A 338 -9.10 -2.38 9.50
C ALA A 338 -7.76 -2.36 10.26
N PRO A 339 -7.61 -3.12 11.36
CA PRO A 339 -6.37 -3.13 12.14
C PRO A 339 -5.19 -3.62 11.30
N SER A 340 -4.01 -3.01 11.52
CA SER A 340 -2.77 -3.40 10.83
C SER A 340 -2.36 -4.84 11.12
N ASP A 341 -1.82 -5.52 10.11
CA ASP A 341 -1.38 -6.91 10.25
C ASP A 341 -0.10 -7.24 9.46
N ILE A 342 0.54 -8.31 9.92
CA ILE A 342 1.54 -9.09 9.20
C ILE A 342 0.93 -10.46 8.99
N THR A 343 0.94 -10.99 7.77
CA THR A 343 0.33 -12.28 7.49
C THR A 343 1.36 -13.34 7.20
N VAL A 344 1.31 -14.46 7.93
CA VAL A 344 2.03 -15.67 7.59
C VAL A 344 1.16 -16.50 6.65
N VAL A 345 1.49 -16.47 5.37
CA VAL A 345 0.88 -17.32 4.35
C VAL A 345 1.58 -18.67 4.38
N GLN A 346 0.84 -19.72 4.75
CA GLN A 346 1.32 -21.08 4.73
C GLN A 346 0.87 -21.78 3.46
N LEU A 347 1.82 -22.19 2.62
CA LEU A 347 1.53 -22.91 1.39
C LEU A 347 1.16 -24.35 1.70
N ALA A 348 0.11 -24.86 1.07
CA ALA A 348 -0.33 -26.24 1.24
C ALA A 348 -0.38 -26.97 -0.12
N SER A 349 0.31 -28.10 -0.23
CA SER A 349 0.15 -29.01 -1.37
C SER A 349 -1.18 -29.73 -1.26
N ARG A 350 -1.89 -29.88 -2.38
CA ARG A 350 -3.12 -30.69 -2.43
C ARG A 350 -2.86 -32.19 -2.35
N ASP A 351 -1.62 -32.60 -2.61
CA ASP A 351 -1.20 -34.01 -2.63
C ASP A 351 -0.54 -34.42 -1.30
N ALA A 352 -0.56 -33.57 -0.27
CA ALA A 352 0.08 -33.82 1.02
C ALA A 352 -0.87 -34.43 2.05
#